data_b3367c2dfc21c7ca382d91d358de9ffc
#
_entry.id   b3367c2dfc21c7ca382d91d358de9ffc
#
_cell.length_a   1.000
_cell.length_b   1.000
_cell.length_c   1.000
_cell.angle_alpha   90.00
_cell.angle_beta   90.00
_cell.angle_gamma   90.00
#
_symmetry.space_group_name_H-M   'P 1'
#
loop_
_entity.id
_entity.type
_entity.pdbx_description
1 polymer ?
#
loop_
_entity_poly.entity_id
_entity_poly.type
_entity_poly.pdbx_seq_one_letter_code
_entity_poly.pdbx_strand_id
1 'polypeptide(L)'
;KGFKVDFMDRDDQEMVDFNNRAAATCAKYKMMLDLHGMYKPSGMNRTYPNVINFEGVHGLENMKWSPNTVDQMQYDAMIPFIRQVAGPMDYTQGAMRNASQRNYYPSNSEPMSQGTRCHQLALYVVLESPINMLCDAPTNYMREPESLDYIANIPTVWEESIILDGKIGEYIVTA
;
A
#
# COMPACT_ATOMS: atom_id res chain seq x y z
N LYS A 1 11.73 6.83 -13.78
CA LYS A 1 11.65 5.41 -14.22
C LYS A 1 12.19 4.54 -13.10
N GLY A 2 11.67 3.30 -12.97
CA GLY A 2 12.10 2.37 -11.94
C GLY A 2 11.62 0.96 -12.19
N PHE A 3 11.83 0.13 -11.19
CA PHE A 3 11.35 -1.26 -11.17
C PHE A 3 10.50 -1.49 -9.92
N LYS A 4 9.41 -2.22 -10.07
CA LYS A 4 8.82 -3.02 -9.00
C LYS A 4 9.52 -4.37 -9.03
N VAL A 5 10.16 -4.74 -7.94
CA VAL A 5 10.85 -6.03 -7.76
C VAL A 5 10.04 -6.86 -6.80
N ASP A 6 9.62 -8.04 -7.20
CA ASP A 6 8.63 -8.85 -6.50
C ASP A 6 9.03 -10.33 -6.44
N PHE A 7 8.23 -11.15 -5.74
CA PHE A 7 8.39 -12.61 -5.60
C PHE A 7 9.69 -13.03 -4.92
N MET A 8 10.22 -12.21 -4.03
CA MET A 8 11.43 -12.55 -3.28
C MET A 8 11.14 -13.55 -2.16
N ASP A 9 10.05 -13.37 -1.44
CA ASP A 9 9.49 -14.27 -0.40
C ASP A 9 10.54 -14.76 0.62
N ARG A 10 11.52 -13.91 0.93
CA ARG A 10 12.64 -14.19 1.85
C ARG A 10 12.96 -12.96 2.68
N ASP A 11 13.46 -13.19 3.89
CA ASP A 11 13.95 -12.17 4.82
C ASP A 11 15.31 -12.52 5.45
N ASP A 12 16.09 -13.35 4.75
CA ASP A 12 17.43 -13.76 5.15
C ASP A 12 18.53 -12.81 4.69
N GLN A 13 19.77 -13.07 5.12
CA GLN A 13 20.92 -12.23 4.79
C GLN A 13 21.18 -12.12 3.28
N GLU A 14 20.96 -13.21 2.55
CA GLU A 14 21.14 -13.22 1.10
C GLU A 14 20.20 -12.22 0.41
N MET A 15 18.96 -12.13 0.87
CA MET A 15 17.98 -11.17 0.36
C MET A 15 18.32 -9.74 0.77
N VAL A 16 18.82 -9.52 1.98
CA VAL A 16 19.32 -8.20 2.39
C VAL A 16 20.45 -7.74 1.48
N ASP A 17 21.40 -8.62 1.21
CA ASP A 17 22.54 -8.32 0.34
C ASP A 17 22.10 -8.08 -1.12
N PHE A 18 21.14 -8.84 -1.62
CA PHE A 18 20.54 -8.63 -2.94
C PHE A 18 19.89 -7.25 -3.03
N ASN A 19 19.04 -6.89 -2.08
CA ASN A 19 18.36 -5.60 -2.07
C ASN A 19 19.33 -4.42 -2.01
N ASN A 20 20.38 -4.51 -1.21
CA ASN A 20 21.44 -3.49 -1.15
C ASN A 20 22.16 -3.36 -2.49
N ARG A 21 22.53 -4.47 -3.14
CA ARG A 21 23.16 -4.43 -4.47
C ARG A 21 22.22 -3.87 -5.55
N ALA A 22 20.94 -4.27 -5.52
CA ALA A 22 19.92 -3.78 -6.46
C ALA A 22 19.74 -2.27 -6.30
N ALA A 23 19.58 -1.79 -5.06
CA ALA A 23 19.44 -0.36 -4.76
C ALA A 23 20.64 0.46 -5.23
N ALA A 24 21.86 0.03 -4.89
CA ALA A 24 23.09 0.68 -5.30
C ALA A 24 23.26 0.69 -6.83
N THR A 25 22.89 -0.39 -7.50
CA THR A 25 22.95 -0.50 -8.96
C THR A 25 21.93 0.42 -9.61
N CYS A 26 20.66 0.41 -9.16
CA CYS A 26 19.63 1.28 -9.69
C CYS A 26 19.95 2.77 -9.47
N ALA A 27 20.56 3.13 -8.35
CA ALA A 27 20.98 4.49 -8.08
C ALA A 27 21.95 5.02 -9.14
N LYS A 28 22.90 4.20 -9.59
CA LYS A 28 23.86 4.58 -10.67
C LYS A 28 23.16 4.94 -11.98
N TYR A 29 22.00 4.32 -12.24
CA TYR A 29 21.19 4.57 -13.44
C TYR A 29 20.05 5.54 -13.19
N LYS A 30 19.98 6.18 -12.02
CA LYS A 30 18.90 7.10 -11.60
C LYS A 30 17.52 6.43 -11.71
N MET A 31 17.42 5.20 -11.25
CA MET A 31 16.20 4.40 -11.24
C MET A 31 15.69 4.21 -9.82
N MET A 32 14.38 4.30 -9.67
CA MET A 32 13.67 4.07 -8.41
C MET A 32 13.31 2.58 -8.26
N LEU A 33 13.13 2.15 -7.02
CA LEU A 33 12.68 0.81 -6.67
C LEU A 33 11.45 0.86 -5.77
N ASP A 34 10.51 -0.01 -6.05
CA ASP A 34 9.44 -0.46 -5.18
C ASP A 34 9.64 -1.97 -4.93
N LEU A 35 9.74 -2.38 -3.66
CA LEU A 35 10.13 -3.74 -3.29
C LEU A 35 8.93 -4.50 -2.72
N HIS A 36 8.53 -5.55 -3.42
CA HIS A 36 7.43 -6.45 -3.06
C HIS A 36 7.93 -7.86 -2.71
N GLY A 37 7.04 -8.68 -2.12
CA GLY A 37 7.40 -10.03 -1.69
C GLY A 37 8.57 -10.07 -0.71
N MET A 38 8.67 -9.08 0.17
CA MET A 38 9.81 -8.92 1.08
C MET A 38 9.38 -8.45 2.47
N TYR A 39 10.34 -8.43 3.39
CA TYR A 39 10.17 -7.86 4.71
C TYR A 39 9.88 -6.34 4.69
N LYS A 40 9.34 -5.81 5.78
CA LYS A 40 9.11 -4.38 5.97
C LYS A 40 10.40 -3.56 5.87
N PRO A 41 10.35 -2.25 5.62
CA PRO A 41 11.53 -1.39 5.63
C PRO A 41 12.36 -1.54 6.90
N SER A 42 13.68 -1.64 6.73
CA SER A 42 14.66 -1.75 7.82
C SER A 42 15.65 -0.58 7.86
N GLY A 43 15.26 0.56 7.28
CA GLY A 43 16.10 1.75 7.16
C GLY A 43 16.93 1.83 5.87
N MET A 44 16.79 0.87 4.97
CA MET A 44 17.48 0.82 3.70
C MET A 44 17.25 2.07 2.84
N ASN A 45 16.02 2.60 2.85
CA ASN A 45 15.64 3.81 2.14
C ASN A 45 16.36 5.08 2.66
N ARG A 46 16.92 5.04 3.85
CA ARG A 46 17.78 6.14 4.36
C ARG A 46 19.17 6.10 3.74
N THR A 47 19.69 4.91 3.43
CA THR A 47 20.97 4.72 2.73
C THR A 47 20.79 4.86 1.22
N TYR A 48 19.69 4.34 0.70
CA TYR A 48 19.35 4.32 -0.72
C TYR A 48 18.00 5.02 -0.96
N PRO A 49 17.96 6.36 -1.06
CA PRO A 49 16.71 7.10 -1.21
C PRO A 49 15.97 6.84 -2.53
N ASN A 50 16.59 6.12 -3.46
CA ASN A 50 15.95 5.62 -4.67
C ASN A 50 15.07 4.37 -4.41
N VAL A 51 15.11 3.77 -3.24
CA VAL A 51 14.14 2.78 -2.78
C VAL A 51 13.00 3.56 -2.11
N ILE A 52 11.93 3.74 -2.84
CA ILE A 52 10.87 4.70 -2.48
C ILE A 52 9.67 4.06 -1.82
N ASN A 53 9.43 2.77 -2.05
CA ASN A 53 8.31 2.08 -1.45
C ASN A 53 8.61 0.60 -1.19
N PHE A 54 7.79 -0.02 -0.34
CA PHE A 54 7.92 -1.40 0.11
C PHE A 54 6.53 -2.00 0.35
N GLU A 55 6.35 -3.26 0.00
CA GLU A 55 5.17 -3.98 0.48
C GLU A 55 5.32 -4.30 1.98
N GLY A 56 5.87 -5.42 2.32
CA GLY A 56 6.05 -5.89 3.69
C GLY A 56 4.80 -5.75 4.58
N VAL A 57 3.62 -5.90 4.00
CA VAL A 57 2.31 -5.73 4.61
C VAL A 57 1.31 -6.69 3.96
N HIS A 58 0.31 -7.14 4.70
CA HIS A 58 -0.85 -7.82 4.13
C HIS A 58 -1.81 -6.78 3.54
N GLY A 59 -1.51 -6.31 2.33
CA GLY A 59 -2.26 -5.26 1.65
C GLY A 59 -3.56 -5.73 0.99
N LEU A 60 -4.24 -4.82 0.30
CA LEU A 60 -5.49 -5.15 -0.38
C LEU A 60 -5.29 -6.18 -1.50
N GLU A 61 -4.12 -6.22 -2.13
CA GLU A 61 -3.78 -7.27 -3.09
C GLU A 61 -3.95 -8.67 -2.47
N ASN A 62 -3.52 -8.85 -1.23
CA ASN A 62 -3.63 -10.11 -0.51
C ASN A 62 -5.08 -10.48 -0.15
N MET A 63 -5.97 -9.50 -0.06
CA MET A 63 -7.39 -9.73 0.17
C MET A 63 -8.06 -10.54 -0.95
N LYS A 64 -7.49 -10.56 -2.16
CA LYS A 64 -7.96 -11.41 -3.25
C LYS A 64 -8.00 -12.89 -2.91
N TRP A 65 -7.19 -13.31 -1.97
CA TRP A 65 -7.07 -14.70 -1.52
C TRP A 65 -7.57 -14.92 -0.10
N SER A 66 -7.91 -13.86 0.59
CA SER A 66 -8.33 -13.93 1.99
C SER A 66 -9.82 -14.27 2.10
N PRO A 67 -10.21 -15.13 3.05
CA PRO A 67 -11.62 -15.42 3.29
C PRO A 67 -12.34 -14.20 3.89
N ASN A 68 -13.68 -14.21 3.81
CA ASN A 68 -14.53 -13.17 4.41
C ASN A 68 -14.51 -13.13 5.96
N THR A 69 -13.82 -14.07 6.58
CA THR A 69 -13.57 -14.07 8.04
C THR A 69 -12.53 -13.06 8.48
N VAL A 70 -11.72 -12.56 7.54
CA VAL A 70 -10.79 -11.44 7.82
C VAL A 70 -11.61 -10.16 7.94
N ASP A 71 -11.47 -9.46 9.05
CA ASP A 71 -12.05 -8.12 9.23
C ASP A 71 -11.08 -7.08 8.68
N GLN A 72 -11.28 -6.70 7.43
CA GLN A 72 -10.42 -5.71 6.76
C GLN A 72 -10.57 -4.32 7.39
N MET A 73 -11.76 -3.94 7.81
CA MET A 73 -12.00 -2.60 8.38
C MET A 73 -11.20 -2.40 9.67
N GLN A 74 -11.22 -3.41 10.54
CA GLN A 74 -10.42 -3.41 11.75
C GLN A 74 -8.91 -3.44 11.42
N TYR A 75 -8.52 -4.24 10.45
CA TYR A 75 -7.14 -4.34 10.00
C TYR A 75 -6.62 -3.01 9.45
N ASP A 76 -7.38 -2.34 8.59
CA ASP A 76 -7.02 -1.05 8.00
C ASP A 76 -6.91 0.07 9.06
N ALA A 77 -7.72 -0.01 10.13
CA ALA A 77 -7.63 0.90 11.26
C ALA A 77 -6.52 0.55 12.26
N MET A 78 -5.85 -0.59 12.10
CA MET A 78 -4.76 -1.05 12.96
C MET A 78 -3.39 -0.90 12.30
N ILE A 79 -3.29 -1.23 11.01
CA ILE A 79 -2.01 -1.40 10.33
C ILE A 79 -1.15 -0.12 10.28
N PRO A 80 -1.70 1.10 10.17
CA PRO A 80 -0.90 2.32 10.23
C PRO A 80 -0.12 2.47 11.54
N PHE A 81 -0.70 2.07 12.66
CA PHE A 81 -0.06 2.15 13.97
C PHE A 81 1.10 1.15 14.16
N ILE A 82 1.15 0.11 13.35
CA ILE A 82 2.12 -0.97 13.47
C ILE A 82 3.15 -0.91 12.34
N ARG A 83 2.67 -1.10 11.10
CA ARG A 83 3.55 -1.26 9.93
C ARG A 83 4.16 0.06 9.48
N GLN A 84 3.40 1.14 9.52
CA GLN A 84 3.85 2.44 9.03
C GLN A 84 4.93 3.07 9.89
N VAL A 85 5.10 2.63 11.14
CA VAL A 85 6.23 3.00 12.01
C VAL A 85 7.58 2.64 11.37
N ALA A 86 7.63 1.61 10.51
CA ALA A 86 8.84 1.23 9.78
C ALA A 86 9.09 2.06 8.52
N GLY A 87 8.12 2.86 8.07
CA GLY A 87 8.17 3.67 6.85
C GLY A 87 7.06 3.34 5.85
N PRO A 88 7.15 3.86 4.63
CA PRO A 88 6.10 3.76 3.63
C PRO A 88 5.71 2.33 3.31
N MET A 89 4.48 2.13 2.83
CA MET A 89 3.99 0.83 2.42
C MET A 89 3.14 0.90 1.16
N ASP A 90 3.37 -0.03 0.23
CA ASP A 90 2.52 -0.24 -0.92
C ASP A 90 1.38 -1.19 -0.55
N TYR A 91 0.29 -0.61 -0.07
CA TYR A 91 -0.90 -1.33 0.38
C TYR A 91 -1.82 -1.74 -0.77
N THR A 92 -1.69 -1.09 -1.93
CA THR A 92 -2.54 -1.28 -3.11
C THR A 92 -4.03 -1.03 -2.84
N GLN A 93 -4.36 0.08 -2.19
CA GLN A 93 -5.72 0.50 -1.89
C GLN A 93 -6.51 0.94 -3.13
N GLY A 94 -7.81 1.21 -2.97
CA GLY A 94 -8.64 1.87 -3.95
C GLY A 94 -9.49 0.95 -4.80
N ALA A 95 -9.92 -0.22 -4.29
CA ALA A 95 -10.91 -1.03 -4.99
C ALA A 95 -12.22 -0.25 -5.18
N MET A 96 -12.74 -0.23 -6.40
CA MET A 96 -14.00 0.43 -6.75
C MET A 96 -15.23 -0.44 -6.40
N ARG A 97 -15.03 -1.73 -6.22
CA ARG A 97 -16.06 -2.68 -5.74
C ARG A 97 -15.92 -2.85 -4.23
N ASN A 98 -17.00 -2.57 -3.51
CA ASN A 98 -17.01 -2.58 -2.06
C ASN A 98 -18.20 -3.39 -1.53
N ALA A 99 -18.01 -4.12 -0.46
CA ALA A 99 -19.05 -4.93 0.17
C ALA A 99 -18.92 -4.94 1.68
N SER A 100 -20.02 -5.21 2.39
CA SER A 100 -19.90 -5.58 3.79
C SER A 100 -19.10 -6.88 3.93
N GLN A 101 -18.49 -7.11 5.08
CA GLN A 101 -17.72 -8.34 5.35
C GLN A 101 -18.52 -9.60 5.01
N ARG A 102 -19.81 -9.61 5.31
CA ARG A 102 -20.71 -10.76 5.01
C ARG A 102 -20.83 -11.05 3.51
N ASN A 103 -20.81 -10.02 2.69
CA ASN A 103 -21.03 -10.12 1.24
C ASN A 103 -19.71 -10.10 0.45
N TYR A 104 -18.60 -9.94 1.14
CA TYR A 104 -17.29 -10.00 0.54
C TYR A 104 -16.96 -11.43 0.11
N TYR A 105 -16.33 -11.56 -1.06
CA TYR A 105 -15.73 -12.80 -1.53
C TYR A 105 -14.41 -12.49 -2.25
N PRO A 106 -13.37 -13.32 -2.06
CA PRO A 106 -12.11 -13.14 -2.75
C PRO A 106 -12.24 -13.40 -4.25
N SER A 107 -11.61 -12.55 -5.06
CA SER A 107 -11.60 -12.68 -6.52
C SER A 107 -10.31 -12.11 -7.11
N ASN A 108 -9.58 -12.92 -7.87
CA ASN A 108 -8.32 -12.50 -8.48
C ASN A 108 -8.51 -11.53 -9.66
N SER A 109 -9.61 -11.70 -10.41
CA SER A 109 -9.87 -10.93 -11.63
C SER A 109 -10.65 -9.65 -11.39
N GLU A 110 -11.34 -9.55 -10.28
CA GLU A 110 -12.21 -8.44 -9.94
C GLU A 110 -12.00 -8.04 -8.47
N PRO A 111 -10.98 -7.24 -8.16
CA PRO A 111 -10.65 -6.86 -6.80
C PRO A 111 -11.85 -6.23 -6.08
N MET A 112 -12.01 -6.57 -4.83
CA MET A 112 -13.07 -6.07 -3.95
C MET A 112 -12.49 -5.75 -2.59
N SER A 113 -12.98 -4.71 -1.94
CA SER A 113 -12.68 -4.42 -0.54
C SER A 113 -13.90 -4.56 0.35
N GLN A 114 -13.67 -4.81 1.62
CA GLN A 114 -14.71 -4.65 2.63
C GLN A 114 -14.92 -3.17 2.95
N GLY A 115 -16.10 -2.82 3.45
CA GLY A 115 -16.44 -1.45 3.84
C GLY A 115 -16.99 -0.61 2.70
N THR A 116 -16.53 0.62 2.59
CA THR A 116 -17.02 1.60 1.63
C THR A 116 -15.94 2.11 0.71
N ARG A 117 -16.34 2.69 -0.43
CA ARG A 117 -15.41 3.39 -1.32
C ARG A 117 -14.74 4.58 -0.62
N CYS A 118 -15.48 5.33 0.19
CA CYS A 118 -14.91 6.45 0.96
C CYS A 118 -13.78 5.98 1.88
N HIS A 119 -13.91 4.81 2.50
CA HIS A 119 -12.82 4.22 3.28
C HIS A 119 -11.59 3.97 2.40
N GLN A 120 -11.77 3.37 1.22
CA GLN A 120 -10.66 3.13 0.29
C GLN A 120 -10.00 4.43 -0.18
N LEU A 121 -10.77 5.49 -0.41
CA LEU A 121 -10.24 6.80 -0.78
C LEU A 121 -9.48 7.47 0.37
N ALA A 122 -9.97 7.32 1.61
CA ALA A 122 -9.29 7.85 2.79
C ALA A 122 -7.91 7.20 3.01
N LEU A 123 -7.73 5.94 2.64
CA LEU A 123 -6.44 5.26 2.76
C LEU A 123 -5.32 5.90 1.94
N TYR A 124 -5.63 6.64 0.87
CA TYR A 124 -4.62 7.42 0.14
C TYR A 124 -4.04 8.59 0.94
N VAL A 125 -4.74 9.05 1.96
CA VAL A 125 -4.27 10.09 2.89
C VAL A 125 -3.61 9.48 4.13
N VAL A 126 -4.22 8.42 4.67
CA VAL A 126 -3.78 7.79 5.92
C VAL A 126 -2.49 6.99 5.75
N LEU A 127 -2.32 6.32 4.60
CA LEU A 127 -1.16 5.47 4.36
C LEU A 127 -0.06 6.24 3.63
N GLU A 128 1.10 6.34 4.25
CA GLU A 128 2.29 6.90 3.60
C GLU A 128 2.74 5.97 2.48
N SER A 129 2.68 6.46 1.25
CA SER A 129 3.09 5.72 0.06
C SER A 129 3.51 6.69 -1.05
N PRO A 130 4.81 6.99 -1.21
CA PRO A 130 5.31 7.92 -2.24
C PRO A 130 5.01 7.50 -3.68
N ILE A 131 4.72 6.23 -3.88
CA ILE A 131 4.19 5.67 -5.13
C ILE A 131 3.08 4.68 -4.79
N ASN A 132 1.87 4.94 -5.26
CA ASN A 132 0.72 4.08 -5.01
C ASN A 132 0.47 3.18 -6.22
N MET A 133 0.43 1.87 -6.02
CA MET A 133 -0.09 0.92 -6.99
C MET A 133 -1.61 0.86 -6.82
N LEU A 134 -2.34 1.11 -7.90
CA LEU A 134 -3.79 1.06 -7.87
C LEU A 134 -4.29 -0.40 -7.88
N CYS A 135 -5.24 -0.70 -7.03
CA CYS A 135 -5.78 -2.04 -6.83
C CYS A 135 -6.57 -2.56 -8.05
N ASP A 136 -7.28 -1.67 -8.73
CA ASP A 136 -8.34 -2.05 -9.67
C ASP A 136 -7.93 -1.80 -11.13
N ALA A 137 -8.75 -2.30 -12.07
CA ALA A 137 -8.55 -2.09 -13.49
C ALA A 137 -8.86 -0.65 -13.91
N PRO A 138 -8.14 -0.06 -14.88
CA PRO A 138 -8.40 1.29 -15.36
C PRO A 138 -9.86 1.55 -15.77
N THR A 139 -10.50 0.55 -16.37
CA THR A 139 -11.92 0.63 -16.77
C THR A 139 -12.87 0.79 -15.60
N ASN A 140 -12.55 0.26 -14.42
CA ASN A 140 -13.36 0.43 -13.23
C ASN A 140 -13.24 1.84 -12.66
N TYR A 141 -12.03 2.40 -12.65
CA TYR A 141 -11.82 3.80 -12.26
C TYR A 141 -12.52 4.77 -13.23
N MET A 142 -12.46 4.52 -14.55
CA MET A 142 -13.13 5.35 -15.55
C MET A 142 -14.67 5.35 -15.45
N ARG A 143 -15.26 4.31 -14.86
CA ARG A 143 -16.71 4.26 -14.58
C ARG A 143 -17.12 5.08 -13.36
N GLU A 144 -16.15 5.48 -12.55
CA GLU A 144 -16.34 6.22 -11.30
C GLU A 144 -15.56 7.56 -11.36
N PRO A 145 -15.96 8.48 -12.24
CA PRO A 145 -15.15 9.66 -12.58
C PRO A 145 -14.85 10.56 -11.37
N GLU A 146 -15.75 10.66 -10.42
CA GLU A 146 -15.57 11.45 -9.20
C GLU A 146 -14.45 10.86 -8.33
N SER A 147 -14.44 9.53 -8.15
CA SER A 147 -13.37 8.83 -7.42
C SER A 147 -12.05 8.88 -8.15
N LEU A 148 -12.08 8.75 -9.49
CA LEU A 148 -10.90 8.85 -10.33
C LEU A 148 -10.27 10.25 -10.24
N ASP A 149 -11.08 11.29 -10.30
CA ASP A 149 -10.60 12.68 -10.19
C ASP A 149 -9.95 12.92 -8.83
N TYR A 150 -10.55 12.44 -7.75
CA TYR A 150 -9.95 12.49 -6.42
C TYR A 150 -8.58 11.80 -6.38
N ILE A 151 -8.48 10.56 -6.86
CA ILE A 151 -7.22 9.79 -6.86
C ILE A 151 -6.16 10.48 -7.73
N ALA A 152 -6.55 11.03 -8.88
CA ALA A 152 -5.63 11.67 -9.83
C ALA A 152 -5.05 12.98 -9.30
N ASN A 153 -5.74 13.66 -8.39
CA ASN A 153 -5.34 14.97 -7.87
C ASN A 153 -4.74 14.91 -6.46
N ILE A 154 -4.86 13.81 -5.75
CA ILE A 154 -4.28 13.67 -4.42
C ILE A 154 -2.75 13.53 -4.51
N PRO A 155 -1.98 14.29 -3.72
CA PRO A 155 -0.52 14.13 -3.68
C PRO A 155 -0.12 12.80 -3.04
N THR A 156 1.03 12.27 -3.43
CA THR A 156 1.64 11.08 -2.82
C THR A 156 2.75 11.40 -1.83
N VAL A 157 3.18 12.65 -1.81
CA VAL A 157 4.18 13.20 -0.88
C VAL A 157 3.62 14.47 -0.27
N TRP A 158 3.62 14.55 1.04
CA TRP A 158 3.04 15.64 1.82
C TRP A 158 4.15 16.53 2.40
N GLU A 159 3.93 17.83 2.47
CA GLU A 159 4.84 18.76 3.17
C GLU A 159 4.72 18.60 4.68
N GLU A 160 3.52 18.33 5.16
CA GLU A 160 3.22 18.12 6.57
C GLU A 160 2.14 17.06 6.72
N SER A 161 2.22 16.25 7.76
CA SER A 161 1.20 15.27 8.13
C SER A 161 0.94 15.35 9.64
N ILE A 162 -0.30 15.50 10.02
CA ILE A 162 -0.71 15.64 11.42
C ILE A 162 -1.64 14.49 11.79
N ILE A 163 -1.31 13.77 12.84
CA ILE A 163 -2.21 12.80 13.45
C ILE A 163 -3.09 13.56 14.46
N LEU A 164 -4.36 13.70 14.14
CA LEU A 164 -5.31 14.44 14.96
C LEU A 164 -5.89 13.60 16.09
N ASP A 165 -6.22 12.35 15.80
CA ASP A 165 -6.77 11.40 16.76
C ASP A 165 -6.66 9.97 16.23
N GLY A 166 -6.79 8.96 17.10
CA GLY A 166 -6.79 7.57 16.67
C GLY A 166 -6.94 6.58 17.81
N LYS A 167 -7.56 5.45 17.48
CA LYS A 167 -7.68 4.29 18.37
C LYS A 167 -7.44 3.03 17.57
N ILE A 168 -6.42 2.28 17.95
CA ILE A 168 -5.96 1.09 17.24
C ILE A 168 -7.13 0.12 17.01
N GLY A 169 -7.35 -0.24 15.74
CA GLY A 169 -8.40 -1.15 15.32
C GLY A 169 -9.82 -0.55 15.28
N GLU A 170 -9.97 0.74 15.57
CA GLU A 170 -11.28 1.40 15.52
C GLU A 170 -11.29 2.56 14.50
N TYR A 171 -10.36 3.51 14.62
CA TYR A 171 -10.26 4.64 13.69
C TYR A 171 -8.88 5.32 13.74
N ILE A 172 -8.60 6.11 12.70
CA ILE A 172 -7.49 7.04 12.64
C ILE A 172 -7.94 8.31 11.92
N VAL A 173 -7.50 9.46 12.38
CA VAL A 173 -7.77 10.78 11.81
C VAL A 173 -6.47 11.50 11.54
N THR A 174 -6.21 11.80 10.28
CA THR A 174 -5.00 12.50 9.81
C THR A 174 -5.36 13.72 8.97
N ALA A 175 -4.48 14.69 8.93
CA ALA A 175 -4.56 15.86 8.06
C ALA A 175 -3.17 16.23 7.54
#